data_3f6969133949688ce2448aa47f3a14a9
#
_entry.id   3f6969133949688ce2448aa47f3a14a9
#
_cell.length_a   1.000
_cell.length_b   1.000
_cell.length_c   1.000
_cell.angle_alpha   90.00
_cell.angle_beta   90.00
_cell.angle_gamma   90.00
#
_symmetry.space_group_name_H-M   'P 1'
#
loop_
_entity.id
_entity.type
_entity.pdbx_description
1 polymer ?
#
loop_
_entity_poly.entity_id
_entity_poly.type
_entity_poly.pdbx_seq_one_letter_code
_entity_poly.pdbx_strand_id
1 'polypeptide(L)'
;DNDFADDARTVKVYIAPEASIRSYFTVVAVPDDVDTYEFLRDNGWFELANAKGEGLFVLEPGAGGWGSAQDESAYVEAAIAFLKSGNNIHKQNVFSTFGEFYLAGYGKGAAALELWAAANPIFVISQAYVDGTSAGADALTAVASTPYDGKSSNGDITDVLDETLEQVGIGGQIAPKDVPVPTYLAGYTGSENYWQSANDCATTETGAGVYWQDIASKAYATEYANGQLKEEGAGHGISKVEIAGTGADAQAIYEWLSDY
;
A
#
# COMPACT_ATOMS: atom_id res chain seq x y z
N ASP A 1 20.57 -2.10 -9.64
CA ASP A 1 19.56 -1.26 -10.30
C ASP A 1 18.87 -2.08 -11.38
N ASN A 2 17.56 -1.96 -11.46
CA ASN A 2 16.76 -2.60 -12.51
C ASN A 2 16.00 -1.49 -13.24
N ASP A 3 16.00 -1.59 -14.58
CA ASP A 3 15.31 -0.63 -15.42
C ASP A 3 13.84 -1.05 -15.56
N PHE A 4 12.95 -0.12 -15.27
CA PHE A 4 11.52 -0.29 -15.42
C PHE A 4 10.96 0.85 -16.27
N ALA A 5 10.05 0.52 -17.15
CA ALA A 5 9.51 1.42 -18.16
C ALA A 5 10.58 1.94 -19.16
N ASP A 6 10.10 2.68 -20.15
CA ASP A 6 10.91 3.16 -21.27
C ASP A 6 11.94 4.24 -20.88
N ASP A 7 11.81 4.83 -19.69
CA ASP A 7 12.69 5.88 -19.19
C ASP A 7 13.87 5.36 -18.33
N ALA A 8 14.09 4.06 -18.35
CA ALA A 8 15.18 3.39 -17.63
C ALA A 8 15.21 3.72 -16.12
N ARG A 9 14.03 3.82 -15.48
CA ARG A 9 13.96 4.07 -14.05
C ARG A 9 14.51 2.93 -13.22
N THR A 10 14.95 3.29 -12.04
CA THR A 10 15.51 2.34 -11.08
C THR A 10 14.64 2.25 -9.85
N VAL A 11 14.78 1.16 -9.13
CA VAL A 11 14.34 1.00 -7.75
C VAL A 11 15.54 0.75 -6.87
N LYS A 12 15.46 1.16 -5.62
CA LYS A 12 16.48 0.83 -4.63
C LYS A 12 15.89 -0.13 -3.60
N VAL A 13 16.71 -1.08 -3.18
CA VAL A 13 16.34 -2.06 -2.15
C VAL A 13 17.34 -1.93 -1.01
N TYR A 14 16.82 -1.76 0.19
CA TYR A 14 17.58 -1.83 1.41
C TYR A 14 17.06 -2.98 2.26
N ILE A 15 17.96 -3.81 2.76
CA ILE A 15 17.63 -4.94 3.61
C ILE A 15 18.45 -4.82 4.89
N ALA A 16 17.75 -4.74 6.01
CA ALA A 16 18.40 -4.68 7.31
C ALA A 16 19.21 -5.96 7.58
N PRO A 17 20.36 -5.90 8.25
CA PRO A 17 21.19 -7.07 8.53
C PRO A 17 20.46 -8.19 9.30
N GLU A 18 19.52 -7.82 10.17
CA GLU A 18 18.73 -8.75 10.99
C GLU A 18 17.43 -9.20 10.30
N ALA A 19 17.20 -8.81 9.05
CA ALA A 19 16.02 -9.19 8.31
C ALA A 19 15.97 -10.70 8.06
N SER A 20 14.77 -11.26 8.04
CA SER A 20 14.51 -12.69 7.88
C SER A 20 13.39 -12.95 6.88
N ILE A 21 13.12 -14.21 6.57
CA ILE A 21 12.02 -14.62 5.69
C ILE A 21 10.63 -14.27 6.26
N ARG A 22 10.54 -13.79 7.48
CA ARG A 22 9.28 -13.34 8.12
C ARG A 22 9.15 -11.82 8.16
N SER A 23 10.17 -11.12 7.70
CA SER A 23 10.16 -9.66 7.66
C SER A 23 9.29 -9.15 6.52
N TYR A 24 8.78 -7.95 6.68
CA TYR A 24 8.01 -7.25 5.66
C TYR A 24 8.87 -6.23 4.92
N PHE A 25 8.41 -5.83 3.76
CA PHE A 25 8.89 -4.64 3.08
C PHE A 25 7.94 -3.47 3.31
N THR A 26 8.52 -2.30 3.51
CA THR A 26 7.83 -1.04 3.26
C THR A 26 8.21 -0.54 1.87
N VAL A 27 7.23 -0.36 1.00
CA VAL A 27 7.42 0.32 -0.27
C VAL A 27 7.38 1.82 -0.01
N VAL A 28 8.49 2.50 -0.30
CA VAL A 28 8.61 3.95 -0.08
C VAL A 28 8.72 4.65 -1.42
N ALA A 29 7.75 5.51 -1.77
CA ALA A 29 7.85 6.40 -2.91
C ALA A 29 8.38 7.76 -2.44
N VAL A 30 9.61 8.10 -2.85
CA VAL A 30 10.24 9.36 -2.43
C VAL A 30 9.71 10.55 -3.24
N PRO A 31 9.76 11.78 -2.69
CA PRO A 31 9.28 12.97 -3.42
C PRO A 31 10.24 13.37 -4.55
N ASP A 32 9.81 14.36 -5.34
CA ASP A 32 10.67 15.01 -6.33
C ASP A 32 11.83 15.78 -5.67
N ASP A 33 12.86 16.03 -6.44
CA ASP A 33 13.96 16.94 -6.11
C ASP A 33 14.75 16.59 -4.83
N VAL A 34 14.82 15.31 -4.48
CA VAL A 34 15.62 14.83 -3.36
C VAL A 34 16.68 13.85 -3.82
N ASP A 35 17.80 13.80 -3.10
CA ASP A 35 18.67 12.63 -3.13
C ASP A 35 18.02 11.53 -2.30
N THR A 36 17.75 10.40 -2.90
CA THR A 36 17.03 9.28 -2.26
C THR A 36 17.73 8.79 -1.00
N TYR A 37 19.05 8.65 -1.03
CA TYR A 37 19.79 8.18 0.13
C TYR A 37 19.73 9.18 1.28
N GLU A 38 19.92 10.47 0.99
CA GLU A 38 19.84 11.53 1.99
C GLU A 38 18.42 11.63 2.54
N PHE A 39 17.41 11.56 1.68
CA PHE A 39 16.02 11.58 2.12
C PHE A 39 15.70 10.43 3.11
N LEU A 40 16.09 9.20 2.77
CA LEU A 40 15.82 8.04 3.63
C LEU A 40 16.59 8.13 4.95
N ARG A 41 17.85 8.59 4.92
CA ARG A 41 18.65 8.79 6.11
C ARG A 41 18.07 9.88 7.02
N ASP A 42 17.79 11.04 6.44
CA ASP A 42 17.40 12.23 7.21
C ASP A 42 15.98 12.12 7.78
N ASN A 43 15.15 11.29 7.17
CA ASN A 43 13.83 10.93 7.67
C ASN A 43 13.81 9.67 8.56
N GLY A 44 14.96 9.05 8.83
CA GLY A 44 15.07 7.94 9.77
C GLY A 44 14.65 6.56 9.22
N TRP A 45 14.43 6.40 7.91
CA TRP A 45 14.00 5.14 7.32
C TRP A 45 15.03 4.01 7.50
N PHE A 46 16.32 4.31 7.38
CA PHE A 46 17.36 3.28 7.59
C PHE A 46 17.47 2.84 9.05
N GLU A 47 17.37 3.79 9.99
CA GLU A 47 17.38 3.46 11.42
C GLU A 47 16.20 2.58 11.77
N LEU A 48 15.03 2.92 11.24
CA LEU A 48 13.82 2.17 11.45
C LEU A 48 13.91 0.75 10.89
N ALA A 49 14.30 0.60 9.62
CA ALA A 49 14.47 -0.70 9.00
C ALA A 49 15.46 -1.60 9.79
N ASN A 50 16.56 -1.02 10.25
CA ASN A 50 17.52 -1.74 11.09
C ASN A 50 16.91 -2.15 12.44
N ALA A 51 16.20 -1.25 13.12
CA ALA A 51 15.61 -1.52 14.42
C ALA A 51 14.51 -2.62 14.35
N LYS A 52 13.81 -2.70 13.23
CA LYS A 52 12.73 -3.68 13.02
C LYS A 52 13.21 -4.95 12.30
N GLY A 53 14.39 -4.96 11.71
CA GLY A 53 14.90 -6.08 10.92
C GLY A 53 14.11 -6.28 9.63
N GLU A 54 13.78 -5.20 8.91
CA GLU A 54 12.90 -5.21 7.73
C GLU A 54 13.59 -4.69 6.48
N GLY A 55 12.86 -4.70 5.36
CA GLY A 55 13.31 -4.20 4.08
C GLY A 55 12.60 -2.93 3.64
N LEU A 56 13.29 -2.10 2.87
CA LEU A 56 12.72 -0.98 2.15
C LEU A 56 12.82 -1.26 0.65
N PHE A 57 11.73 -1.06 -0.05
CA PHE A 57 11.68 -1.08 -1.49
C PHE A 57 11.31 0.31 -1.99
N VAL A 58 12.27 0.99 -2.62
CA VAL A 58 12.20 2.43 -2.83
C VAL A 58 11.94 2.74 -4.29
N LEU A 59 10.84 3.43 -4.55
CA LEU A 59 10.44 3.94 -5.84
C LEU A 59 10.96 5.38 -6.00
N GLU A 60 11.59 5.65 -7.14
CA GLU A 60 12.21 6.94 -7.44
C GLU A 60 11.49 7.64 -8.60
N PRO A 61 11.51 8.99 -8.62
CA PRO A 61 11.04 9.75 -9.77
C PRO A 61 11.93 9.49 -10.99
N GLY A 62 11.40 9.68 -12.18
CA GLY A 62 12.20 9.73 -13.40
C GLY A 62 13.08 10.98 -13.47
N ALA A 63 13.89 11.12 -14.53
CA ALA A 63 14.79 12.25 -14.72
C ALA A 63 14.07 13.61 -14.76
N GLY A 64 12.79 13.63 -15.12
CA GLY A 64 11.94 14.82 -15.13
C GLY A 64 11.07 15.00 -13.88
N GLY A 65 11.31 14.22 -12.83
CA GLY A 65 10.42 14.13 -11.66
C GLY A 65 9.29 13.11 -11.88
N TRP A 66 8.36 13.04 -10.92
CA TRP A 66 7.14 12.27 -11.06
C TRP A 66 6.18 12.93 -12.04
N GLY A 67 5.63 12.15 -12.95
CA GLY A 67 4.51 12.52 -13.82
C GLY A 67 3.17 12.54 -13.08
N SER A 68 2.06 12.46 -13.84
CA SER A 68 0.77 12.18 -13.21
C SER A 68 0.74 10.74 -12.68
N ALA A 69 -0.12 10.47 -11.70
CA ALA A 69 -0.25 9.11 -11.15
C ALA A 69 -0.57 8.07 -12.23
N GLN A 70 -1.35 8.45 -13.24
CA GLN A 70 -1.69 7.59 -14.36
C GLN A 70 -0.49 7.31 -15.27
N ASP A 71 0.34 8.32 -15.56
CA ASP A 71 1.56 8.14 -16.37
C ASP A 71 2.59 7.24 -15.67
N GLU A 72 2.59 7.26 -14.33
CA GLU A 72 3.50 6.48 -13.48
C GLU A 72 3.02 5.04 -13.25
N SER A 73 1.79 4.70 -13.58
CA SER A 73 1.16 3.42 -13.23
C SER A 73 1.93 2.22 -13.76
N ALA A 74 2.48 2.28 -14.98
CA ALA A 74 3.26 1.19 -15.56
C ALA A 74 4.58 0.95 -14.82
N TYR A 75 5.24 2.01 -14.39
CA TYR A 75 6.46 1.91 -13.59
C TYR A 75 6.20 1.29 -12.22
N VAL A 76 5.20 1.81 -11.50
CA VAL A 76 4.86 1.30 -10.15
C VAL A 76 4.45 -0.16 -10.22
N GLU A 77 3.60 -0.53 -11.18
CA GLU A 77 3.18 -1.92 -11.39
C GLU A 77 4.38 -2.83 -11.66
N ALA A 78 5.25 -2.46 -12.61
CA ALA A 78 6.43 -3.25 -12.95
C ALA A 78 7.39 -3.39 -11.77
N ALA A 79 7.61 -2.32 -11.02
CA ALA A 79 8.50 -2.31 -9.86
C ALA A 79 7.96 -3.22 -8.74
N ILE A 80 6.70 -3.12 -8.41
CA ILE A 80 6.09 -3.96 -7.36
C ILE A 80 5.96 -5.42 -7.84
N ALA A 81 5.63 -5.66 -9.10
CA ALA A 81 5.66 -7.00 -9.68
C ALA A 81 7.05 -7.64 -9.57
N PHE A 82 8.11 -6.86 -9.79
CA PHE A 82 9.49 -7.32 -9.56
C PHE A 82 9.73 -7.67 -8.08
N LEU A 83 9.30 -6.84 -7.14
CA LEU A 83 9.39 -7.13 -5.71
C LEU A 83 8.66 -8.44 -5.36
N LYS A 84 7.49 -8.67 -5.91
CA LYS A 84 6.68 -9.88 -5.70
C LYS A 84 7.28 -11.12 -6.38
N SER A 85 8.10 -10.97 -7.41
CA SER A 85 8.58 -12.08 -8.21
C SER A 85 9.43 -13.06 -7.41
N GLY A 86 9.24 -14.36 -7.64
CA GLY A 86 10.02 -15.42 -7.01
C GLY A 86 11.49 -15.46 -7.43
N ASN A 87 11.84 -14.79 -8.53
CA ASN A 87 13.20 -14.73 -9.07
C ASN A 87 14.04 -13.61 -8.45
N ASN A 88 13.45 -12.78 -7.62
CA ASN A 88 14.17 -11.72 -6.94
C ASN A 88 15.04 -12.31 -5.82
N ILE A 89 16.36 -12.21 -5.94
CA ILE A 89 17.31 -12.75 -4.96
C ILE A 89 17.11 -12.16 -3.56
N HIS A 90 16.67 -10.93 -3.47
CA HIS A 90 16.44 -10.26 -2.18
C HIS A 90 15.23 -10.87 -1.47
N LYS A 91 14.23 -11.30 -2.21
CA LYS A 91 13.04 -11.96 -1.69
C LYS A 91 13.32 -13.28 -0.99
N GLN A 92 14.37 -13.99 -1.38
CA GLN A 92 14.70 -15.29 -0.79
C GLN A 92 15.13 -15.19 0.68
N ASN A 93 15.58 -14.02 1.11
CA ASN A 93 16.13 -13.79 2.44
C ASN A 93 15.22 -12.95 3.35
N VAL A 94 14.39 -12.11 2.76
CA VAL A 94 13.56 -11.14 3.48
C VAL A 94 12.21 -11.07 2.81
N PHE A 95 11.23 -11.80 3.28
CA PHE A 95 9.90 -11.62 2.74
C PHE A 95 8.80 -12.36 3.48
N SER A 96 7.68 -11.67 3.74
CA SER A 96 6.43 -12.32 4.05
C SER A 96 6.02 -13.22 2.88
N THR A 97 5.67 -14.47 3.18
CA THR A 97 5.24 -15.44 2.16
C THR A 97 3.96 -15.03 1.44
N PHE A 98 3.22 -14.08 1.99
CA PHE A 98 1.93 -13.64 1.45
C PHE A 98 2.04 -12.49 0.45
N GLY A 99 3.20 -11.87 0.27
CA GLY A 99 3.39 -10.80 -0.70
C GLY A 99 2.67 -9.50 -0.36
N GLU A 100 2.49 -9.22 0.92
CA GLU A 100 1.86 -8.02 1.44
C GLU A 100 2.89 -7.00 1.91
N PHE A 101 2.57 -5.72 1.77
CA PHE A 101 3.48 -4.61 2.03
C PHE A 101 2.84 -3.52 2.86
N TYR A 102 3.68 -2.81 3.60
CA TYR A 102 3.39 -1.45 4.05
C TYR A 102 3.71 -0.47 2.93
N LEU A 103 2.91 0.57 2.78
CA LEU A 103 3.17 1.62 1.79
C LEU A 103 3.38 2.98 2.48
N ALA A 104 4.40 3.71 2.05
CA ALA A 104 4.64 5.10 2.46
C ALA A 104 5.00 5.94 1.24
N GLY A 105 4.15 6.90 0.89
CA GLY A 105 4.37 7.77 -0.27
C GLY A 105 4.52 9.22 0.13
N TYR A 106 5.36 9.94 -0.61
CA TYR A 106 5.64 11.37 -0.37
C TYR A 106 5.41 12.18 -1.64
N GLY A 107 4.77 13.32 -1.50
CA GLY A 107 4.56 14.26 -2.61
C GLY A 107 3.81 13.63 -3.79
N LYS A 108 4.32 13.81 -5.00
CA LYS A 108 3.74 13.21 -6.20
C LYS A 108 3.94 11.69 -6.26
N GLY A 109 5.03 11.17 -5.68
CA GLY A 109 5.24 9.73 -5.55
C GLY A 109 4.14 9.05 -4.74
N ALA A 110 3.57 9.76 -3.77
CA ALA A 110 2.40 9.29 -3.03
C ALA A 110 1.19 9.03 -3.94
N ALA A 111 0.90 9.93 -4.87
CA ALA A 111 -0.24 9.79 -5.78
C ALA A 111 -0.10 8.58 -6.72
N ALA A 112 1.11 8.32 -7.20
CA ALA A 112 1.40 7.15 -8.03
C ALA A 112 1.25 5.83 -7.24
N LEU A 113 1.78 5.79 -6.03
CA LEU A 113 1.69 4.63 -5.15
C LEU A 113 0.25 4.39 -4.68
N GLU A 114 -0.49 5.45 -4.35
CA GLU A 114 -1.90 5.39 -3.97
C GLU A 114 -2.78 4.82 -5.09
N LEU A 115 -2.55 5.24 -6.34
CA LEU A 115 -3.31 4.73 -7.48
C LEU A 115 -3.10 3.22 -7.66
N TRP A 116 -1.86 2.75 -7.47
CA TRP A 116 -1.55 1.32 -7.47
C TRP A 116 -2.27 0.60 -6.31
N ALA A 117 -2.23 1.16 -5.11
CA ALA A 117 -2.87 0.58 -3.93
C ALA A 117 -4.39 0.45 -4.09
N ALA A 118 -5.04 1.45 -4.69
CA ALA A 118 -6.48 1.41 -4.98
C ALA A 118 -6.86 0.27 -5.94
N ALA A 119 -5.98 -0.07 -6.88
CA ALA A 119 -6.18 -1.20 -7.80
C ALA A 119 -5.81 -2.56 -7.17
N ASN A 120 -4.93 -2.58 -6.16
CA ASN A 120 -4.32 -3.79 -5.59
C ASN A 120 -4.40 -3.84 -4.05
N PRO A 121 -5.54 -3.55 -3.43
CA PRO A 121 -5.63 -3.38 -1.97
C PRO A 121 -5.31 -4.65 -1.18
N ILE A 122 -5.50 -5.83 -1.77
CA ILE A 122 -5.23 -7.12 -1.12
C ILE A 122 -3.74 -7.35 -0.81
N PHE A 123 -2.84 -6.61 -1.47
CA PHE A 123 -1.40 -6.66 -1.22
C PHE A 123 -0.93 -5.58 -0.22
N VAL A 124 -1.84 -4.76 0.28
CA VAL A 124 -1.52 -3.63 1.15
C VAL A 124 -1.98 -3.93 2.57
N ILE A 125 -1.03 -4.04 3.51
CA ILE A 125 -1.34 -4.21 4.92
C ILE A 125 -1.95 -2.92 5.47
N SER A 126 -1.25 -1.81 5.26
CA SER A 126 -1.65 -0.45 5.58
C SER A 126 -0.85 0.54 4.77
N GLN A 127 -1.31 1.78 4.69
CA GLN A 127 -0.70 2.79 3.84
C GLN A 127 -0.69 4.18 4.47
N ALA A 128 0.33 4.96 4.14
CA ALA A 128 0.48 6.35 4.55
C ALA A 128 0.91 7.23 3.38
N TYR A 129 0.29 8.39 3.23
CA TYR A 129 0.60 9.37 2.18
C TYR A 129 0.84 10.74 2.81
N VAL A 130 1.95 11.36 2.41
CA VAL A 130 2.50 12.53 3.10
C VAL A 130 2.75 13.67 2.11
N ASP A 131 2.28 14.87 2.48
CA ASP A 131 2.57 16.14 1.81
C ASP A 131 2.37 16.11 0.29
N GLY A 132 1.12 15.91 -0.15
CA GLY A 132 0.82 15.85 -1.58
C GLY A 132 -0.66 15.97 -1.91
N THR A 133 -0.95 15.64 -3.15
CA THR A 133 -2.32 15.64 -3.66
C THR A 133 -2.56 14.36 -4.45
N SER A 134 -3.63 13.67 -4.13
CA SER A 134 -4.10 12.46 -4.82
C SER A 134 -4.41 12.71 -6.30
N ALA A 135 -4.42 11.63 -7.06
CA ALA A 135 -5.05 11.62 -8.40
C ALA A 135 -6.56 11.93 -8.34
N GLY A 136 -7.15 11.87 -7.16
CA GLY A 136 -8.55 12.17 -6.88
C GLY A 136 -9.44 10.94 -6.84
N ALA A 137 -10.56 11.07 -6.13
CA ALA A 137 -11.49 9.97 -5.89
C ALA A 137 -12.01 9.31 -7.17
N ASP A 138 -12.23 10.06 -8.24
CA ASP A 138 -12.70 9.53 -9.52
C ASP A 138 -11.65 8.63 -10.18
N ALA A 139 -10.36 9.02 -10.14
CA ALA A 139 -9.27 8.23 -10.69
C ALA A 139 -9.07 6.93 -9.89
N LEU A 140 -9.10 7.01 -8.55
CA LEU A 140 -9.01 5.85 -7.68
C LEU A 140 -10.19 4.89 -7.91
N THR A 141 -11.40 5.43 -8.00
CA THR A 141 -12.60 4.64 -8.28
C THR A 141 -12.51 3.94 -9.64
N ALA A 142 -11.98 4.61 -10.65
CA ALA A 142 -11.87 4.05 -12.00
C ALA A 142 -10.97 2.79 -12.01
N VAL A 143 -9.82 2.82 -11.34
CA VAL A 143 -8.92 1.66 -11.27
C VAL A 143 -9.42 0.56 -10.34
N ALA A 144 -10.26 0.90 -9.36
CA ALA A 144 -10.72 0.00 -8.31
C ALA A 144 -12.11 -0.60 -8.55
N SER A 145 -12.77 -0.31 -9.68
CA SER A 145 -14.16 -0.69 -9.90
C SER A 145 -14.36 -2.02 -10.64
N THR A 146 -13.31 -2.57 -11.22
CA THR A 146 -13.41 -3.86 -11.92
C THR A 146 -13.47 -4.99 -10.90
N PRO A 147 -14.56 -5.76 -10.84
CA PRO A 147 -14.64 -6.91 -9.94
C PRO A 147 -13.53 -7.92 -10.22
N TYR A 148 -13.09 -8.60 -9.18
CA TYR A 148 -12.18 -9.75 -9.32
C TYR A 148 -12.88 -10.83 -10.15
N ASP A 149 -12.24 -11.30 -11.20
CA ASP A 149 -12.85 -12.21 -12.17
C ASP A 149 -12.40 -13.68 -12.03
N GLY A 150 -11.66 -14.00 -10.99
CA GLY A 150 -11.12 -15.34 -10.76
C GLY A 150 -10.10 -15.79 -11.80
N LYS A 151 -9.51 -14.86 -12.53
CA LYS A 151 -8.61 -15.16 -13.64
C LYS A 151 -7.26 -14.46 -13.54
N SER A 152 -6.79 -14.19 -12.33
CA SER A 152 -5.41 -13.69 -12.22
C SER A 152 -4.45 -14.71 -12.83
N SER A 153 -3.70 -14.28 -13.81
CA SER A 153 -2.88 -15.16 -14.65
C SER A 153 -1.52 -15.50 -14.04
N ASN A 154 -1.25 -15.09 -12.80
CA ASN A 154 0.11 -15.09 -12.27
C ASN A 154 0.37 -16.00 -11.05
N GLY A 155 -0.60 -16.82 -10.62
CA GLY A 155 -0.43 -17.75 -9.50
C GLY A 155 -0.01 -17.06 -8.20
N ASP A 156 -0.51 -15.86 -7.96
CA ASP A 156 -0.28 -15.10 -6.75
C ASP A 156 -1.47 -15.23 -5.75
N ILE A 157 -1.43 -14.50 -4.67
CA ILE A 157 -2.45 -14.57 -3.63
C ILE A 157 -3.85 -14.19 -4.14
N THR A 158 -3.93 -13.44 -5.23
CA THR A 158 -5.20 -13.07 -5.86
C THR A 158 -5.94 -14.31 -6.38
N ASP A 159 -5.21 -15.24 -7.00
CA ASP A 159 -5.80 -16.48 -7.51
C ASP A 159 -6.42 -17.29 -6.37
N VAL A 160 -5.72 -17.39 -5.25
CA VAL A 160 -6.22 -18.10 -4.07
C VAL A 160 -7.45 -17.42 -3.48
N LEU A 161 -7.43 -16.09 -3.43
CA LEU A 161 -8.57 -15.31 -2.95
C LEU A 161 -9.78 -15.49 -3.87
N ASP A 162 -9.58 -15.37 -5.17
CA ASP A 162 -10.64 -15.49 -6.17
C ASP A 162 -11.27 -16.88 -6.16
N GLU A 163 -10.46 -17.93 -6.10
CA GLU A 163 -10.96 -19.32 -5.97
C GLU A 163 -11.78 -19.51 -4.70
N THR A 164 -11.35 -18.91 -3.59
CA THR A 164 -12.04 -18.99 -2.31
C THR A 164 -13.37 -18.24 -2.35
N LEU A 165 -13.38 -17.04 -2.91
CA LEU A 165 -14.59 -16.23 -3.06
C LEU A 165 -15.60 -16.91 -4.01
N GLU A 166 -15.13 -17.55 -5.09
CA GLU A 166 -15.97 -18.29 -6.00
C GLU A 166 -16.59 -19.53 -5.30
N GLN A 167 -15.81 -20.25 -4.50
CA GLN A 167 -16.28 -21.40 -3.73
C GLN A 167 -17.40 -21.03 -2.73
N VAL A 168 -17.34 -19.84 -2.15
CA VAL A 168 -18.41 -19.35 -1.26
C VAL A 168 -19.51 -18.57 -1.99
N GLY A 169 -19.46 -18.49 -3.31
CA GLY A 169 -20.51 -17.93 -4.15
C GLY A 169 -20.53 -16.40 -4.24
N ILE A 170 -19.44 -15.74 -3.92
CA ILE A 170 -19.31 -14.28 -3.95
C ILE A 170 -18.26 -13.77 -4.94
N GLY A 171 -17.56 -14.67 -5.62
CA GLY A 171 -16.61 -14.31 -6.69
C GLY A 171 -17.28 -13.46 -7.76
N GLY A 172 -16.57 -12.48 -8.28
CA GLY A 172 -17.07 -11.52 -9.24
C GLY A 172 -18.02 -10.44 -8.69
N GLN A 173 -18.29 -10.44 -7.39
CA GLN A 173 -19.11 -9.43 -6.71
C GLN A 173 -18.27 -8.40 -5.93
N ILE A 174 -17.00 -8.74 -5.63
CA ILE A 174 -16.08 -7.87 -4.90
C ILE A 174 -15.12 -7.22 -5.90
N ALA A 175 -14.99 -5.92 -5.80
CA ALA A 175 -13.99 -5.15 -6.52
C ALA A 175 -12.94 -4.59 -5.54
N PRO A 176 -11.77 -4.14 -6.02
CA PRO A 176 -10.76 -3.53 -5.16
C PRO A 176 -11.32 -2.42 -4.25
N LYS A 177 -12.23 -1.60 -4.74
CA LYS A 177 -12.89 -0.53 -3.94
C LYS A 177 -13.69 -1.04 -2.73
N ASP A 178 -13.97 -2.33 -2.66
CA ASP A 178 -14.71 -2.95 -1.57
C ASP A 178 -13.78 -3.58 -0.50
N VAL A 179 -12.48 -3.56 -0.76
CA VAL A 179 -11.45 -4.09 0.16
C VAL A 179 -10.90 -2.95 1.02
N PRO A 180 -11.12 -2.97 2.33
CA PRO A 180 -10.63 -1.92 3.20
C PRO A 180 -9.12 -2.00 3.38
N VAL A 181 -8.46 -0.84 3.35
CA VAL A 181 -7.03 -0.69 3.66
C VAL A 181 -6.88 0.43 4.69
N PRO A 182 -6.29 0.18 5.86
CA PRO A 182 -5.99 1.23 6.82
C PRO A 182 -5.16 2.33 6.17
N THR A 183 -5.62 3.57 6.26
CA THR A 183 -5.06 4.69 5.51
C THR A 183 -4.76 5.87 6.42
N TYR A 184 -3.54 6.39 6.33
CA TYR A 184 -3.07 7.58 7.02
C TYR A 184 -2.72 8.68 6.01
N LEU A 185 -3.35 9.84 6.15
CA LEU A 185 -3.18 10.99 5.26
C LEU A 185 -2.60 12.16 6.06
N ALA A 186 -1.33 12.47 5.87
CA ALA A 186 -0.62 13.53 6.58
C ALA A 186 -0.27 14.67 5.62
N GLY A 187 -1.03 15.77 5.65
CA GLY A 187 -0.86 16.86 4.69
C GLY A 187 -1.11 16.43 3.24
N TYR A 188 -1.84 15.34 3.06
CA TYR A 188 -2.18 14.75 1.76
C TYR A 188 -3.68 14.83 1.56
N THR A 189 -4.11 15.29 0.39
CA THR A 189 -5.50 15.66 0.14
C THR A 189 -6.06 15.10 -1.16
N GLY A 190 -7.39 14.98 -1.23
CA GLY A 190 -8.12 14.65 -2.45
C GLY A 190 -8.57 13.20 -2.56
N SER A 191 -8.23 12.35 -1.61
CA SER A 191 -8.65 10.94 -1.56
C SER A 191 -9.41 10.54 -0.30
N GLU A 192 -9.64 11.45 0.60
CA GLU A 192 -10.25 11.19 1.91
C GLU A 192 -11.60 10.48 1.76
N ASN A 193 -12.45 10.99 0.89
CA ASN A 193 -13.78 10.39 0.65
C ASN A 193 -13.70 9.00 0.02
N TYR A 194 -12.72 8.77 -0.86
CA TYR A 194 -12.50 7.46 -1.45
C TYR A 194 -12.16 6.43 -0.38
N TRP A 195 -11.14 6.71 0.44
CA TRP A 195 -10.70 5.77 1.47
C TRP A 195 -11.71 5.58 2.58
N GLN A 196 -12.44 6.63 2.98
CA GLN A 196 -13.56 6.50 3.91
C GLN A 196 -14.63 5.56 3.35
N SER A 197 -14.96 5.68 2.08
CA SER A 197 -15.92 4.79 1.41
C SER A 197 -15.39 3.36 1.27
N ALA A 198 -14.16 3.19 0.81
CA ALA A 198 -13.55 1.87 0.64
C ALA A 198 -13.38 1.14 1.97
N ASN A 199 -13.06 1.87 3.03
CA ASN A 199 -12.96 1.34 4.39
C ASN A 199 -14.32 1.27 5.12
N ASP A 200 -15.40 1.71 4.48
CA ASP A 200 -16.73 1.77 5.09
C ASP A 200 -16.75 2.54 6.42
N CYS A 201 -15.98 3.60 6.49
CA CYS A 201 -15.83 4.41 7.69
C CYS A 201 -17.09 5.20 7.99
N ALA A 202 -17.30 5.48 9.28
CA ALA A 202 -18.31 6.44 9.70
C ALA A 202 -18.05 7.80 9.04
N THR A 203 -19.13 8.47 8.62
CA THR A 203 -19.05 9.80 8.04
C THR A 203 -18.75 10.88 9.07
N THR A 204 -18.83 10.56 10.36
CA THR A 204 -18.56 11.46 11.47
C THR A 204 -17.19 11.18 12.05
N GLU A 205 -16.40 12.22 12.18
CA GLU A 205 -15.09 12.17 12.83
C GLU A 205 -15.22 11.68 14.28
N THR A 206 -14.43 10.69 14.66
CA THR A 206 -14.43 10.08 16.00
C THR A 206 -13.23 10.51 16.86
N GLY A 207 -12.64 11.61 16.54
CA GLY A 207 -11.45 12.19 17.17
C GLY A 207 -10.82 13.13 16.17
N ALA A 208 -9.78 13.85 16.52
CA ALA A 208 -9.16 14.79 15.59
C ALA A 208 -8.63 14.05 14.36
N GLY A 209 -9.33 14.18 13.24
CA GLY A 209 -8.96 13.60 11.95
C GLY A 209 -9.12 12.08 11.83
N VAL A 210 -9.74 11.39 12.79
CA VAL A 210 -9.89 9.93 12.76
C VAL A 210 -11.30 9.55 12.35
N TYR A 211 -11.40 8.76 11.29
CA TYR A 211 -12.63 8.18 10.80
C TYR A 211 -12.52 6.67 10.85
N TRP A 212 -13.44 6.02 11.49
CA TRP A 212 -13.46 4.56 11.54
C TRP A 212 -14.88 4.06 11.76
N GLN A 213 -15.11 2.81 11.43
CA GLN A 213 -16.36 2.13 11.61
C GLN A 213 -16.11 0.67 11.95
N ASP A 214 -17.08 0.05 12.61
CA ASP A 214 -17.09 -1.41 12.76
C ASP A 214 -17.14 -2.05 11.35
N ILE A 215 -16.25 -2.96 11.12
CA ILE A 215 -16.05 -3.63 9.83
C ILE A 215 -17.10 -4.70 9.52
N ALA A 216 -18.08 -4.88 10.40
CA ALA A 216 -19.09 -5.94 10.25
C ALA A 216 -19.86 -5.86 8.92
N SER A 217 -20.05 -4.67 8.36
CA SER A 217 -20.75 -4.49 7.09
C SER A 217 -19.94 -4.95 5.86
N LYS A 218 -18.60 -5.02 6.00
CA LYS A 218 -17.67 -5.52 4.97
C LYS A 218 -16.89 -6.75 5.43
N ALA A 219 -17.52 -7.59 6.25
CA ALA A 219 -16.89 -8.76 6.86
C ALA A 219 -16.13 -9.63 5.82
N TYR A 220 -16.71 -9.83 4.65
CA TYR A 220 -16.10 -10.61 3.58
C TYR A 220 -14.79 -10.02 3.09
N ALA A 221 -14.81 -8.77 2.67
CA ALA A 221 -13.61 -8.11 2.20
C ALA A 221 -12.53 -8.09 3.28
N THR A 222 -12.94 -7.89 4.53
CA THR A 222 -12.04 -7.88 5.69
C THR A 222 -11.48 -9.25 6.03
N GLU A 223 -12.27 -10.31 5.92
CA GLU A 223 -11.83 -11.68 6.22
C GLU A 223 -10.74 -12.14 5.26
N TYR A 224 -10.78 -11.70 4.02
CA TYR A 224 -9.85 -12.12 2.98
C TYR A 224 -8.74 -11.12 2.67
N ALA A 225 -8.89 -9.88 3.03
CA ALA A 225 -7.89 -8.84 2.74
C ALA A 225 -6.49 -9.13 3.30
N ASN A 226 -6.39 -9.93 4.36
CA ASN A 226 -5.12 -10.30 4.99
C ASN A 226 -4.89 -11.83 5.02
N GLY A 227 -5.57 -12.60 4.20
CA GLY A 227 -5.40 -14.06 4.16
C GLY A 227 -5.72 -14.77 5.48
N GLN A 228 -6.38 -14.09 6.41
CA GLN A 228 -6.78 -14.65 7.71
C GLN A 228 -8.28 -14.54 7.90
N LEU A 229 -8.91 -15.68 8.20
CA LEU A 229 -10.26 -15.69 8.76
C LEU A 229 -10.20 -14.98 10.12
N LYS A 230 -10.88 -13.86 10.23
CA LYS A 230 -11.01 -13.15 11.50
C LYS A 230 -12.14 -13.77 12.31
N GLU A 231 -11.84 -14.09 13.56
CA GLU A 231 -12.86 -14.45 14.51
C GLU A 231 -13.82 -13.25 14.73
N GLU A 232 -15.10 -13.52 14.77
CA GLU A 232 -16.12 -12.54 15.11
C GLU A 232 -15.72 -11.76 16.36
N GLY A 233 -15.68 -10.45 16.27
CA GLY A 233 -15.43 -9.56 17.41
C GLY A 233 -13.99 -9.06 17.58
N ALA A 234 -13.02 -9.47 16.78
CA ALA A 234 -11.72 -8.84 16.78
C ALA A 234 -11.82 -7.48 16.07
N GLY A 235 -12.05 -6.44 16.82
CA GLY A 235 -12.04 -5.06 16.32
C GLY A 235 -10.62 -4.70 15.84
N HIS A 236 -10.38 -4.89 14.55
CA HIS A 236 -9.15 -4.48 13.92
C HIS A 236 -9.39 -3.15 13.23
N GLY A 237 -8.49 -2.23 13.38
CA GLY A 237 -8.53 -0.93 12.73
C GLY A 237 -8.41 -0.96 11.21
N ILE A 238 -8.77 -2.07 10.55
CA ILE A 238 -8.67 -2.25 9.09
C ILE A 238 -9.54 -1.28 8.32
N SER A 239 -10.65 -0.82 8.90
CA SER A 239 -11.52 0.18 8.28
C SER A 239 -11.17 1.61 8.69
N LYS A 240 -9.99 1.83 9.27
CA LYS A 240 -9.57 3.14 9.77
C LYS A 240 -9.02 4.02 8.65
N VAL A 241 -9.47 5.26 8.61
CA VAL A 241 -8.82 6.35 7.89
C VAL A 241 -8.46 7.43 8.90
N GLU A 242 -7.20 7.84 8.95
CA GLU A 242 -6.72 8.91 9.80
C GLU A 242 -6.19 10.05 8.95
N ILE A 243 -6.71 11.26 9.21
CA ILE A 243 -6.31 12.49 8.53
C ILE A 243 -5.58 13.36 9.54
N ALA A 244 -4.27 13.48 9.35
CA ALA A 244 -3.41 14.31 10.18
C ALA A 244 -3.05 15.62 9.48
N GLY A 245 -2.51 16.57 10.22
CA GLY A 245 -2.00 17.83 9.69
C GLY A 245 -0.82 17.65 8.73
N THR A 246 0.30 18.23 9.03
CA THR A 246 1.50 18.10 8.18
C THR A 246 2.46 17.08 8.73
N GLY A 247 3.17 16.44 7.82
CA GLY A 247 4.38 15.64 7.93
C GLY A 247 4.58 14.82 9.21
N ALA A 248 4.70 13.51 9.05
CA ALA A 248 5.18 12.65 10.11
C ALA A 248 6.55 12.09 9.72
N ASP A 249 7.44 11.92 10.70
CA ASP A 249 8.69 11.19 10.48
C ASP A 249 8.42 9.69 10.22
N ALA A 250 9.42 8.99 9.72
CA ALA A 250 9.29 7.57 9.39
C ALA A 250 8.88 6.71 10.58
N GLN A 251 9.35 7.04 11.79
CA GLN A 251 9.01 6.28 12.98
C GLN A 251 7.52 6.40 13.30
N ALA A 252 6.98 7.61 13.30
CA ALA A 252 5.56 7.84 13.55
C ALA A 252 4.67 7.19 12.48
N ILE A 253 5.07 7.29 11.22
CA ILE A 253 4.38 6.61 10.10
C ILE A 253 4.41 5.10 10.29
N TYR A 254 5.58 4.52 10.55
CA TYR A 254 5.73 3.08 10.68
C TYR A 254 5.00 2.53 11.91
N GLU A 255 5.08 3.21 13.05
CA GLU A 255 4.33 2.82 14.24
C GLU A 255 2.83 2.74 13.92
N TRP A 256 2.30 3.73 13.21
CA TRP A 256 0.92 3.71 12.76
C TRP A 256 0.65 2.55 11.77
N LEU A 257 1.51 2.36 10.76
CA LEU A 257 1.36 1.29 9.76
C LEU A 257 1.39 -0.10 10.40
N SER A 258 2.25 -0.30 11.40
CA SER A 258 2.47 -1.60 12.03
C SER A 258 1.44 -1.98 13.10
N ASP A 259 0.48 -1.11 13.38
CA ASP A 259 -0.66 -1.41 14.26
C ASP A 259 -1.68 -2.38 13.60
N TYR A 260 -1.50 -2.67 12.33
CA TYR A 260 -2.36 -3.53 11.50
C TYR A 260 -1.59 -4.73 10.94
#